data_a7f3303784e32f19f8a5d2dbbeb70f55
#
_entry.id   a7f3303784e32f19f8a5d2dbbeb70f55
#
_cell.length_a   1.000
_cell.length_b   1.000
_cell.length_c   1.000
_cell.angle_alpha   90.00
_cell.angle_beta   90.00
_cell.angle_gamma   90.00
#
_symmetry.space_group_name_H-M   'P 1'
#
loop_
_entity.id
_entity.type
_entity.pdbx_description
1 polymer ?
#
loop_
_entity_poly.entity_id
_entity_poly.type
_entity_poly.pdbx_seq_one_letter_code
_entity_poly.pdbx_strand_id
1 'polypeptide(L)'
;CNFNLSKRIKPRKQKAKLGEYSTFLEKEIFEQADCIRDSTRGRFSKDYSSVVFGGIDTNKEIKRVVFLGCGTAYHAGLLGKYYMENIAGIPASVEISSEYRYKNNPTEDGTLVVAISQSGETIDTLFAVREAQDKGVDTIAITNTVMSSIARQVEEGIYQRVGQEVSVASTKAFTSQVTLILMLAVLLGRKNKLSAIESKEYIKQIRYLPKLVGDTLELCKESIKKTAVASSLTPSCTFLGRQYMYPIAIEGALKLKELCYISTHGYPTGELKHGPIAHMCPMYF
;
A
#
# COMPACT_ATOMS: atom_id res chain seq x y z
N CYS A 1 13.21 31.35 21.17
CA CYS A 1 11.95 30.87 21.79
C CYS A 1 12.12 29.44 22.21
N ASN A 2 12.17 29.20 23.54
CA ASN A 2 12.26 27.84 24.09
C ASN A 2 10.91 27.13 23.93
N PHE A 3 10.79 26.23 22.97
CA PHE A 3 9.68 25.28 22.91
C PHE A 3 9.92 24.19 23.96
N ASN A 4 9.12 24.21 25.01
CA ASN A 4 9.15 23.19 26.07
C ASN A 4 8.40 21.93 25.56
N LEU A 5 9.12 20.99 24.96
CA LEU A 5 8.65 19.75 24.33
C LEU A 5 8.27 18.64 25.33
N SER A 6 7.98 18.97 26.61
CA SER A 6 7.78 17.96 27.67
C SER A 6 6.34 17.53 27.93
N LYS A 7 5.36 17.91 27.14
CA LYS A 7 4.03 17.28 27.21
C LYS A 7 4.00 16.00 26.37
N ARG A 8 4.36 14.87 26.98
CA ARG A 8 4.08 13.53 26.42
C ARG A 8 2.58 13.43 26.14
N ILE A 9 2.20 13.53 24.87
CA ILE A 9 0.84 13.20 24.41
C ILE A 9 0.68 11.70 24.65
N LYS A 10 -0.02 11.31 25.71
CA LYS A 10 -0.42 9.92 25.89
C LYS A 10 -1.38 9.57 24.75
N PRO A 11 -1.07 8.58 23.89
CA PRO A 11 -1.99 8.17 22.86
C PRO A 11 -3.29 7.72 23.55
N ARG A 12 -4.42 8.34 23.22
CA ARG A 12 -5.73 7.86 23.64
C ARG A 12 -5.90 6.49 23.00
N LYS A 13 -5.86 5.44 23.81
CA LYS A 13 -6.29 4.09 23.39
C LYS A 13 -7.79 4.14 23.12
N GLN A 14 -8.20 4.56 21.96
CA GLN A 14 -9.57 4.31 21.50
C GLN A 14 -9.68 2.82 21.25
N LYS A 15 -10.44 2.11 22.07
CA LYS A 15 -10.82 0.72 21.79
C LYS A 15 -11.65 0.72 20.51
N ALA A 16 -11.22 -0.02 19.51
CA ALA A 16 -12.01 -0.23 18.31
C ALA A 16 -13.38 -0.81 18.71
N LYS A 17 -14.46 -0.21 18.21
CA LYS A 17 -15.83 -0.68 18.44
C LYS A 17 -16.29 -1.41 17.20
N LEU A 18 -16.92 -2.57 17.37
CA LEU A 18 -17.42 -3.39 16.26
C LEU A 18 -18.59 -2.70 15.51
N GLY A 19 -19.46 -1.99 16.25
CA GLY A 19 -20.62 -1.35 15.66
C GLY A 19 -21.68 -2.39 15.26
N GLU A 20 -22.28 -2.19 14.09
CA GLU A 20 -23.32 -3.05 13.51
C GLU A 20 -22.78 -4.25 12.71
N TYR A 21 -21.47 -4.35 12.55
CA TYR A 21 -20.82 -5.40 11.77
C TYR A 21 -20.66 -6.69 12.58
N SER A 22 -20.64 -7.84 11.89
CA SER A 22 -20.46 -9.14 12.53
C SER A 22 -19.01 -9.39 12.95
N THR A 23 -18.05 -8.83 12.23
CA THR A 23 -16.61 -8.98 12.50
C THR A 23 -15.85 -7.68 12.27
N PHE A 24 -14.66 -7.54 12.88
CA PHE A 24 -13.78 -6.42 12.60
C PHE A 24 -13.33 -6.40 11.13
N LEU A 25 -13.13 -7.56 10.52
CA LEU A 25 -12.77 -7.67 9.12
C LEU A 25 -13.84 -7.05 8.20
N GLU A 26 -15.10 -7.44 8.41
CA GLU A 26 -16.24 -6.89 7.65
C GLU A 26 -16.28 -5.35 7.81
N LYS A 27 -16.21 -4.87 9.03
CA LYS A 27 -16.15 -3.44 9.31
C LYS A 27 -15.03 -2.75 8.55
N GLU A 28 -13.81 -3.28 8.62
CA GLU A 28 -12.62 -2.70 8.02
C GLU A 28 -12.68 -2.71 6.48
N ILE A 29 -13.36 -3.69 5.88
CA ILE A 29 -13.66 -3.71 4.45
C ILE A 29 -14.57 -2.54 4.08
N PHE A 30 -15.63 -2.29 4.84
CA PHE A 30 -16.56 -1.19 4.54
C PHE A 30 -16.01 0.20 4.94
N GLU A 31 -15.05 0.27 5.87
CA GLU A 31 -14.35 1.52 6.21
C GLU A 31 -13.38 2.01 5.12
N GLN A 32 -13.07 1.24 4.08
CA GLN A 32 -12.07 1.61 3.07
C GLN A 32 -12.34 2.96 2.41
N ALA A 33 -13.60 3.28 2.09
CA ALA A 33 -13.98 4.55 1.49
C ALA A 33 -13.64 5.74 2.40
N ASP A 34 -13.94 5.64 3.69
CA ASP A 34 -13.62 6.66 4.69
C ASP A 34 -12.11 6.77 4.93
N CYS A 35 -11.42 5.62 4.95
CA CYS A 35 -9.97 5.58 5.10
C CYS A 35 -9.25 6.29 3.96
N ILE A 36 -9.69 6.11 2.72
CA ILE A 36 -9.15 6.86 1.56
C ILE A 36 -9.39 8.36 1.73
N ARG A 37 -10.60 8.75 2.15
CA ARG A 37 -10.95 10.17 2.40
C ARG A 37 -10.06 10.79 3.46
N ASP A 38 -9.84 10.10 4.58
CA ASP A 38 -9.00 10.57 5.68
C ASP A 38 -7.51 10.60 5.31
N SER A 39 -7.05 9.59 4.55
CA SER A 39 -5.69 9.53 4.03
C SER A 39 -5.36 10.68 3.08
N THR A 40 -6.33 11.14 2.31
CA THR A 40 -6.13 12.20 1.30
C THR A 40 -6.43 13.61 1.82
N ARG A 41 -7.11 13.73 2.96
CA ARG A 41 -7.55 15.02 3.53
C ARG A 41 -6.38 15.96 3.78
N GLY A 42 -6.48 17.19 3.21
CA GLY A 42 -5.49 18.25 3.39
C GLY A 42 -4.15 18.02 2.66
N ARG A 43 -4.14 17.12 1.68
CA ARG A 43 -2.93 16.76 0.93
C ARG A 43 -2.96 17.17 -0.54
N PHE A 44 -3.77 18.12 -0.89
CA PHE A 44 -3.82 18.72 -2.23
C PHE A 44 -3.51 20.21 -2.15
N SER A 45 -2.83 20.77 -3.16
CA SER A 45 -2.64 22.20 -3.31
C SER A 45 -4.00 22.91 -3.46
N LYS A 46 -4.05 24.21 -3.14
CA LYS A 46 -5.29 24.99 -3.21
C LYS A 46 -5.96 24.99 -4.60
N ASP A 47 -5.14 24.95 -5.64
CA ASP A 47 -5.58 24.93 -7.03
C ASP A 47 -5.69 23.51 -7.61
N TYR A 48 -5.48 22.48 -6.78
CA TYR A 48 -5.47 21.06 -7.15
C TYR A 48 -4.46 20.70 -8.26
N SER A 49 -3.41 21.48 -8.44
CA SER A 49 -2.38 21.16 -9.44
C SER A 49 -1.27 20.25 -8.93
N SER A 50 -1.21 20.01 -7.63
CA SER A 50 -0.19 19.14 -7.02
C SER A 50 -0.69 18.48 -5.73
N VAL A 51 -0.02 17.39 -5.36
CA VAL A 51 -0.11 16.79 -4.04
C VAL A 51 0.84 17.52 -3.10
N VAL A 52 0.50 17.57 -1.81
CA VAL A 52 1.29 18.17 -0.74
C VAL A 52 1.45 17.18 0.40
N PHE A 53 2.66 16.75 0.68
CA PHE A 53 3.01 16.01 1.88
C PHE A 53 3.91 16.89 2.76
N GLY A 54 3.40 17.31 3.91
CA GLY A 54 4.12 18.22 4.81
C GLY A 54 5.36 17.63 5.50
N GLY A 55 5.59 16.33 5.34
CA GLY A 55 6.72 15.60 5.93
C GLY A 55 7.69 15.02 4.89
N ILE A 56 7.72 15.56 3.66
CA ILE A 56 8.64 15.13 2.61
C ILE A 56 9.35 16.35 2.01
N ASP A 57 10.69 16.32 2.01
CA ASP A 57 11.47 17.31 1.27
C ASP A 57 11.38 17.02 -0.22
N THR A 58 10.69 17.90 -0.89
CA THR A 58 10.52 17.80 -2.35
C THR A 58 11.64 18.47 -3.14
N ASN A 59 12.66 19.04 -2.52
CA ASN A 59 13.74 19.73 -3.26
C ASN A 59 14.81 18.77 -3.76
N LYS A 60 14.89 17.58 -3.21
CA LYS A 60 15.83 16.54 -3.64
C LYS A 60 15.47 16.03 -5.03
N GLU A 61 16.47 15.81 -5.88
CA GLU A 61 16.32 15.15 -7.17
C GLU A 61 16.23 13.64 -6.95
N ILE A 62 15.08 13.03 -7.29
CA ILE A 62 14.87 11.59 -7.18
C ILE A 62 14.99 10.96 -8.56
N LYS A 63 15.99 10.09 -8.74
CA LYS A 63 16.27 9.37 -9.99
C LYS A 63 15.76 7.93 -9.98
N ARG A 64 15.60 7.35 -8.80
CA ARG A 64 15.13 5.97 -8.60
C ARG A 64 14.34 5.86 -7.31
N VAL A 65 13.33 4.99 -7.30
CA VAL A 65 12.58 4.66 -6.09
C VAL A 65 12.70 3.16 -5.80
N VAL A 66 12.96 2.81 -4.54
CA VAL A 66 12.95 1.42 -4.06
C VAL A 66 11.88 1.31 -2.96
N PHE A 67 10.85 0.52 -3.20
CA PHE A 67 9.84 0.22 -2.19
C PHE A 67 10.28 -0.97 -1.34
N LEU A 68 10.17 -0.84 -0.03
CA LEU A 68 10.42 -1.92 0.94
C LEU A 68 9.13 -2.28 1.66
N GLY A 69 8.81 -3.57 1.74
CA GLY A 69 7.65 -4.05 2.47
C GLY A 69 7.67 -5.56 2.67
N CYS A 70 6.77 -6.05 3.52
CA CYS A 70 6.50 -7.47 3.72
C CYS A 70 5.01 -7.75 3.48
N GLY A 71 4.65 -8.89 2.87
CA GLY A 71 3.27 -9.29 2.63
C GLY A 71 2.46 -8.22 1.88
N THR A 72 1.34 -7.82 2.45
CA THR A 72 0.43 -6.78 1.90
C THR A 72 1.16 -5.47 1.55
N ALA A 73 2.10 -5.03 2.38
CA ALA A 73 2.89 -3.83 2.12
C ALA A 73 3.83 -3.98 0.90
N TYR A 74 4.39 -5.18 0.69
CA TYR A 74 5.15 -5.50 -0.51
C TYR A 74 4.26 -5.44 -1.76
N HIS A 75 3.02 -5.98 -1.68
CA HIS A 75 2.07 -5.91 -2.79
C HIS A 75 1.65 -4.46 -3.11
N ALA A 76 1.50 -3.61 -2.10
CA ALA A 76 1.28 -2.17 -2.32
C ALA A 76 2.49 -1.52 -3.02
N GLY A 77 3.71 -1.90 -2.65
CA GLY A 77 4.93 -1.48 -3.32
C GLY A 77 4.98 -1.88 -4.80
N LEU A 78 4.50 -3.09 -5.15
CA LEU A 78 4.42 -3.54 -6.55
C LEU A 78 3.51 -2.64 -7.40
N LEU A 79 2.39 -2.17 -6.85
CA LEU A 79 1.57 -1.14 -7.50
C LEU A 79 2.33 0.18 -7.60
N GLY A 80 3.06 0.52 -6.54
CA GLY A 80 3.90 1.70 -6.48
C GLY A 80 4.95 1.75 -7.58
N LYS A 81 5.57 0.63 -7.91
CA LYS A 81 6.48 0.52 -9.04
C LYS A 81 5.82 0.97 -10.34
N TYR A 82 4.64 0.43 -10.66
CA TYR A 82 3.91 0.84 -11.87
C TYR A 82 3.56 2.34 -11.85
N TYR A 83 3.16 2.88 -10.71
CA TYR A 83 2.84 4.31 -10.59
C TYR A 83 4.06 5.18 -10.80
N MET A 84 5.21 4.85 -10.21
CA MET A 84 6.45 5.61 -10.40
C MET A 84 6.90 5.61 -11.86
N GLU A 85 6.91 4.44 -12.50
CA GLU A 85 7.34 4.30 -13.89
C GLU A 85 6.38 4.98 -14.87
N ASN A 86 5.06 4.78 -14.72
CA ASN A 86 4.08 5.27 -15.70
C ASN A 86 3.71 6.74 -15.47
N ILE A 87 3.59 7.18 -14.22
CA ILE A 87 3.10 8.51 -13.86
C ILE A 87 4.28 9.47 -13.62
N ALA A 88 5.23 9.08 -12.78
CA ALA A 88 6.35 9.95 -12.46
C ALA A 88 7.48 9.88 -13.49
N GLY A 89 7.58 8.82 -14.30
CA GLY A 89 8.68 8.58 -15.22
C GLY A 89 9.99 8.27 -14.48
N ILE A 90 9.91 7.74 -13.27
CA ILE A 90 11.03 7.40 -12.42
C ILE A 90 11.16 5.88 -12.33
N PRO A 91 12.30 5.28 -12.68
CA PRO A 91 12.54 3.85 -12.50
C PRO A 91 12.31 3.42 -11.06
N ALA A 92 11.62 2.29 -10.87
CA ALA A 92 11.33 1.81 -9.53
C ALA A 92 11.49 0.30 -9.40
N SER A 93 11.89 -0.14 -8.23
CA SER A 93 11.92 -1.55 -7.84
C SER A 93 11.19 -1.76 -6.51
N VAL A 94 10.89 -3.03 -6.24
CA VAL A 94 10.24 -3.42 -4.98
C VAL A 94 11.02 -4.58 -4.41
N GLU A 95 11.38 -4.50 -3.16
CA GLU A 95 12.16 -5.52 -2.47
C GLU A 95 11.38 -6.02 -1.23
N ILE A 96 11.44 -7.31 -0.99
CA ILE A 96 10.95 -7.88 0.27
C ILE A 96 11.93 -7.45 1.36
N SER A 97 11.44 -6.81 2.42
CA SER A 97 12.30 -6.23 3.44
C SER A 97 13.23 -7.23 4.12
N SER A 98 12.77 -8.47 4.35
CA SER A 98 13.59 -9.54 4.91
C SER A 98 14.77 -9.92 4.03
N GLU A 99 14.59 -9.88 2.70
CA GLU A 99 15.65 -10.20 1.74
C GLU A 99 16.59 -9.02 1.50
N TYR A 100 16.04 -7.79 1.47
CA TYR A 100 16.83 -6.56 1.27
C TYR A 100 17.95 -6.43 2.30
N ARG A 101 17.69 -6.80 3.54
CA ARG A 101 18.63 -6.73 4.65
C ARG A 101 19.91 -7.54 4.42
N TYR A 102 19.82 -8.68 3.73
CA TYR A 102 20.93 -9.61 3.52
C TYR A 102 21.56 -9.53 2.12
N LYS A 103 20.94 -8.76 1.25
CA LYS A 103 21.38 -8.57 -0.12
C LYS A 103 22.43 -7.46 -0.19
N ASN A 104 23.46 -7.66 -1.00
CA ASN A 104 24.35 -6.55 -1.36
C ASN A 104 23.62 -5.62 -2.35
N ASN A 105 22.98 -4.58 -1.81
CA ASN A 105 22.24 -3.61 -2.63
C ASN A 105 23.20 -2.52 -3.13
N PRO A 106 23.44 -2.41 -4.46
CA PRO A 106 24.15 -1.26 -5.01
C PRO A 106 23.35 0.01 -4.73
N THR A 107 24.01 1.06 -4.34
CA THR A 107 23.43 2.37 -4.15
C THR A 107 23.75 3.27 -5.32
N GLU A 108 22.76 3.99 -5.81
CA GLU A 108 22.90 5.00 -6.87
C GLU A 108 22.47 6.35 -6.31
N ASP A 109 23.21 7.41 -6.66
CA ASP A 109 22.85 8.77 -6.27
C ASP A 109 21.44 9.14 -6.75
N GLY A 110 20.66 9.77 -5.87
CA GLY A 110 19.26 10.10 -6.16
C GLY A 110 18.30 8.93 -5.96
N THR A 111 18.72 7.82 -5.31
CA THR A 111 17.83 6.76 -4.89
C THR A 111 17.03 7.20 -3.66
N LEU A 112 15.71 7.00 -3.70
CA LEU A 112 14.79 7.14 -2.57
C LEU A 112 14.27 5.77 -2.16
N VAL A 113 14.49 5.37 -0.92
CA VAL A 113 13.86 4.19 -0.33
C VAL A 113 12.55 4.58 0.36
N VAL A 114 11.47 3.90 0.00
CA VAL A 114 10.13 4.10 0.56
C VAL A 114 9.73 2.84 1.35
N ALA A 115 9.82 2.91 2.67
CA ALA A 115 9.40 1.82 3.54
C ALA A 115 7.89 1.85 3.78
N ILE A 116 7.21 0.72 3.60
CA ILE A 116 5.77 0.59 3.76
C ILE A 116 5.49 -0.37 4.92
N SER A 117 4.78 0.11 5.94
CA SER A 117 4.38 -0.73 7.07
C SER A 117 3.16 -0.13 7.77
N GLN A 118 2.06 -0.90 7.88
CA GLN A 118 0.86 -0.45 8.59
C GLN A 118 1.18 -0.16 10.06
N SER A 119 1.78 -1.09 10.78
CA SER A 119 2.12 -0.93 12.20
C SER A 119 3.30 0.00 12.43
N GLY A 120 4.22 0.07 11.45
CA GLY A 120 5.52 0.72 11.61
C GLY A 120 6.46 0.00 12.59
N GLU A 121 6.13 -1.24 12.97
CA GLU A 121 6.90 -2.09 13.90
C GLU A 121 7.42 -3.37 13.25
N THR A 122 7.25 -3.53 11.93
CA THR A 122 7.76 -4.69 11.19
C THR A 122 9.29 -4.70 11.27
N ILE A 123 9.83 -5.68 11.99
CA ILE A 123 11.26 -5.72 12.35
C ILE A 123 12.15 -5.79 11.11
N ASP A 124 11.79 -6.61 10.12
CA ASP A 124 12.55 -6.72 8.87
C ASP A 124 12.57 -5.41 8.08
N THR A 125 11.45 -4.70 8.05
CA THR A 125 11.37 -3.39 7.39
C THR A 125 12.20 -2.34 8.12
N LEU A 126 12.20 -2.35 9.46
CA LEU A 126 13.04 -1.46 10.26
C LEU A 126 14.53 -1.68 9.97
N PHE A 127 14.96 -2.93 9.94
CA PHE A 127 16.37 -3.24 9.64
C PHE A 127 16.75 -2.95 8.19
N ALA A 128 15.84 -3.18 7.24
CA ALA A 128 16.07 -2.81 5.85
C ALA A 128 16.22 -1.29 5.66
N VAL A 129 15.45 -0.49 6.41
CA VAL A 129 15.61 0.98 6.44
C VAL A 129 16.98 1.36 6.99
N ARG A 130 17.41 0.76 8.10
CA ARG A 130 18.75 1.02 8.67
C ARG A 130 19.86 0.69 7.69
N GLU A 131 19.78 -0.46 7.04
CA GLU A 131 20.74 -0.89 6.01
C GLU A 131 20.84 0.12 4.85
N ALA A 132 19.70 0.68 4.41
CA ALA A 132 19.68 1.72 3.38
C ALA A 132 20.33 3.02 3.89
N GLN A 133 20.03 3.44 5.13
CA GLN A 133 20.59 4.64 5.74
C GLN A 133 22.09 4.53 6.00
N ASP A 134 22.56 3.37 6.45
CA ASP A 134 23.99 3.10 6.66
C ASP A 134 24.80 3.20 5.36
N LYS A 135 24.13 3.02 4.21
CA LYS A 135 24.68 3.23 2.87
C LYS A 135 24.49 4.67 2.33
N GLY A 136 23.97 5.58 3.13
CA GLY A 136 23.73 6.97 2.76
C GLY A 136 22.54 7.20 1.83
N VAL A 137 21.60 6.24 1.74
CA VAL A 137 20.41 6.36 0.89
C VAL A 137 19.30 7.12 1.62
N ASP A 138 18.68 8.08 0.95
CA ASP A 138 17.51 8.78 1.47
C ASP A 138 16.34 7.83 1.72
N THR A 139 15.71 7.94 2.89
CA THR A 139 14.63 7.05 3.31
C THR A 139 13.41 7.81 3.79
N ILE A 140 12.24 7.40 3.33
CA ILE A 140 10.94 7.85 3.86
C ILE A 140 10.09 6.63 4.24
N ALA A 141 9.04 6.83 5.03
CA ALA A 141 8.12 5.76 5.37
C ALA A 141 6.65 6.13 5.16
N ILE A 142 5.85 5.13 4.79
CA ILE A 142 4.38 5.19 4.82
C ILE A 142 3.92 4.28 5.95
N THR A 143 3.46 4.88 7.06
CA THR A 143 3.04 4.15 8.26
C THR A 143 1.67 4.62 8.75
N ASN A 144 0.97 3.78 9.51
CA ASN A 144 -0.28 4.21 10.15
C ASN A 144 -0.08 4.64 11.61
N THR A 145 0.86 4.01 12.30
CA THR A 145 1.10 4.27 13.72
C THR A 145 2.09 5.41 13.90
N VAL A 146 1.60 6.50 14.50
CA VAL A 146 2.43 7.66 14.87
C VAL A 146 3.46 7.23 15.91
N MET A 147 4.71 7.71 15.77
CA MET A 147 5.82 7.40 16.68
C MET A 147 6.20 5.91 16.73
N SER A 148 5.82 5.12 15.74
CA SER A 148 6.32 3.75 15.58
C SER A 148 7.84 3.72 15.36
N SER A 149 8.44 2.54 15.51
CA SER A 149 9.88 2.35 15.37
C SER A 149 10.39 2.80 13.99
N ILE A 150 9.69 2.45 12.92
CA ILE A 150 10.04 2.88 11.56
C ILE A 150 9.83 4.39 11.40
N ALA A 151 8.71 4.93 11.91
CA ALA A 151 8.44 6.37 11.82
C ALA A 151 9.46 7.23 12.58
N ARG A 152 10.08 6.70 13.63
CA ARG A 152 11.18 7.37 14.36
C ARG A 152 12.54 7.18 13.72
N GLN A 153 12.70 6.10 12.95
CA GLN A 153 13.95 5.80 12.26
C GLN A 153 14.17 6.70 11.06
N VAL A 154 13.08 7.01 10.32
CA VAL A 154 13.12 7.93 9.17
C VAL A 154 12.86 9.37 9.63
N GLU A 155 13.48 10.35 8.96
CA GLU A 155 13.25 11.78 9.24
C GLU A 155 11.95 12.26 8.60
N GLU A 156 11.57 11.66 7.47
CA GLU A 156 10.44 12.05 6.65
C GLU A 156 9.45 10.90 6.46
N GLY A 157 8.15 11.22 6.39
CA GLY A 157 7.16 10.17 6.23
C GLY A 157 5.73 10.64 6.01
N ILE A 158 4.89 9.68 5.67
CA ILE A 158 3.47 9.85 5.37
C ILE A 158 2.66 8.96 6.32
N TYR A 159 1.79 9.56 7.13
CA TYR A 159 0.86 8.78 7.96
C TYR A 159 -0.42 8.45 7.18
N GLN A 160 -0.88 7.19 7.26
CA GLN A 160 -2.05 6.69 6.56
C GLN A 160 -3.38 7.28 7.09
N ARG A 161 -3.49 7.47 8.40
CA ARG A 161 -4.70 8.00 9.07
C ARG A 161 -5.93 7.12 8.93
N VAL A 162 -5.76 5.79 8.91
CA VAL A 162 -6.86 4.83 8.75
C VAL A 162 -7.42 4.29 10.07
N GLY A 163 -6.98 4.89 11.19
CA GLY A 163 -7.36 4.39 12.51
C GLY A 163 -6.72 3.04 12.84
N GLN A 164 -7.27 2.35 13.83
CA GLN A 164 -6.78 1.02 14.20
C GLN A 164 -7.32 -0.03 13.24
N GLU A 165 -6.46 -0.91 12.75
CA GLU A 165 -6.81 -2.14 12.02
C GLU A 165 -6.59 -3.31 12.98
N VAL A 166 -7.67 -4.03 13.30
CA VAL A 166 -7.73 -5.06 14.35
C VAL A 166 -7.73 -6.46 13.76
N SER A 167 -8.32 -6.61 12.58
CA SER A 167 -8.37 -7.90 11.89
C SER A 167 -6.98 -8.40 11.51
N VAL A 168 -6.84 -9.73 11.43
CA VAL A 168 -5.57 -10.36 11.05
C VAL A 168 -5.16 -9.97 9.63
N ALA A 169 -6.13 -9.97 8.72
CA ALA A 169 -5.90 -9.61 7.32
C ALA A 169 -6.01 -8.09 7.13
N SER A 170 -4.97 -7.47 6.62
CA SER A 170 -4.97 -6.06 6.26
C SER A 170 -5.86 -5.79 5.04
N THR A 171 -6.74 -4.81 5.14
CA THR A 171 -7.67 -4.40 4.08
C THR A 171 -7.63 -2.90 3.86
N LYS A 172 -8.15 -2.11 4.80
CA LYS A 172 -8.21 -0.65 4.70
C LYS A 172 -6.82 0.01 4.69
N ALA A 173 -5.84 -0.59 5.36
CA ALA A 173 -4.47 -0.10 5.32
C ALA A 173 -3.84 -0.30 3.94
N PHE A 174 -4.08 -1.46 3.27
CA PHE A 174 -3.61 -1.69 1.90
C PHE A 174 -4.15 -0.64 0.94
N THR A 175 -5.46 -0.41 0.94
CA THR A 175 -6.12 0.56 0.06
C THR A 175 -5.59 1.98 0.28
N SER A 176 -5.34 2.34 1.55
CA SER A 176 -4.70 3.60 1.91
C SER A 176 -3.25 3.67 1.41
N GLN A 177 -2.46 2.62 1.60
CA GLN A 177 -1.06 2.57 1.11
C GLN A 177 -1.00 2.80 -0.39
N VAL A 178 -1.81 2.06 -1.16
CA VAL A 178 -1.90 2.20 -2.61
C VAL A 178 -2.26 3.63 -3.03
N THR A 179 -3.25 4.23 -2.35
CA THR A 179 -3.68 5.61 -2.61
C THR A 179 -2.56 6.62 -2.32
N LEU A 180 -1.85 6.46 -1.20
CA LEU A 180 -0.76 7.36 -0.82
C LEU A 180 0.46 7.23 -1.73
N ILE A 181 0.75 6.02 -2.20
CA ILE A 181 1.82 5.77 -3.17
C ILE A 181 1.45 6.39 -4.53
N LEU A 182 0.19 6.28 -4.97
CA LEU A 182 -0.31 6.98 -6.15
C LEU A 182 -0.14 8.50 -6.02
N MET A 183 -0.49 9.06 -4.86
CA MET A 183 -0.27 10.48 -4.58
C MET A 183 1.21 10.86 -4.59
N LEU A 184 2.09 10.01 -4.05
CA LEU A 184 3.55 10.22 -4.11
C LEU A 184 4.06 10.22 -5.55
N ALA A 185 3.56 9.31 -6.40
CA ALA A 185 3.89 9.28 -7.82
C ALA A 185 3.43 10.56 -8.55
N VAL A 186 2.24 11.08 -8.22
CA VAL A 186 1.77 12.37 -8.77
C VAL A 186 2.67 13.52 -8.29
N LEU A 187 3.06 13.55 -7.01
CA LEU A 187 3.95 14.56 -6.46
C LEU A 187 5.31 14.58 -7.17
N LEU A 188 5.97 13.42 -7.25
CA LEU A 188 7.27 13.30 -7.91
C LEU A 188 7.16 13.52 -9.43
N GLY A 189 6.07 13.05 -10.03
CA GLY A 189 5.78 13.28 -11.45
C GLY A 189 5.65 14.75 -11.81
N ARG A 190 5.10 15.60 -10.92
CA ARG A 190 5.03 17.05 -11.12
C ARG A 190 6.40 17.72 -11.25
N LYS A 191 7.42 17.11 -10.73
CA LYS A 191 8.80 17.60 -10.85
C LYS A 191 9.52 17.08 -12.09
N ASN A 192 9.09 15.94 -12.59
CA ASN A 192 9.79 15.23 -13.66
C ASN A 192 9.04 15.24 -15.00
N LYS A 193 7.83 14.71 -15.04
CA LYS A 193 7.11 14.38 -16.28
C LYS A 193 5.72 15.02 -16.41
N LEU A 194 4.97 15.12 -15.30
CA LEU A 194 3.57 15.54 -15.35
C LEU A 194 3.42 17.05 -15.52
N SER A 195 2.57 17.46 -16.45
CA SER A 195 2.05 18.83 -16.53
C SER A 195 1.06 19.11 -15.39
N ALA A 196 0.77 20.39 -15.15
CA ALA A 196 -0.24 20.79 -14.17
C ALA A 196 -1.65 20.29 -14.55
N ILE A 197 -1.96 20.18 -15.84
CA ILE A 197 -3.25 19.71 -16.33
C ILE A 197 -3.43 18.23 -16.04
N GLU A 198 -2.44 17.40 -16.39
CA GLU A 198 -2.46 15.96 -16.11
C GLU A 198 -2.55 15.67 -14.60
N SER A 199 -1.79 16.41 -13.80
CA SER A 199 -1.84 16.28 -12.34
C SER A 199 -3.23 16.60 -11.78
N LYS A 200 -3.90 17.64 -12.29
CA LYS A 200 -5.29 17.96 -11.90
C LYS A 200 -6.25 16.82 -12.20
N GLU A 201 -6.09 16.15 -13.33
CA GLU A 201 -6.93 15.00 -13.67
C GLU A 201 -6.68 13.82 -12.72
N TYR A 202 -5.41 13.47 -12.43
CA TYR A 202 -5.11 12.47 -11.40
C TYR A 202 -5.72 12.81 -10.04
N ILE A 203 -5.57 14.06 -9.59
CA ILE A 203 -6.11 14.51 -8.31
C ILE A 203 -7.65 14.43 -8.29
N LYS A 204 -8.31 14.79 -9.39
CA LYS A 204 -9.75 14.64 -9.54
C LYS A 204 -10.17 13.17 -9.37
N GLN A 205 -9.49 12.24 -10.02
CA GLN A 205 -9.75 10.81 -9.89
C GLN A 205 -9.48 10.30 -8.47
N ILE A 206 -8.37 10.69 -7.85
CA ILE A 206 -8.06 10.33 -6.45
C ILE A 206 -9.16 10.81 -5.50
N ARG A 207 -9.68 12.02 -5.68
CA ARG A 207 -10.78 12.55 -4.87
C ARG A 207 -12.11 11.82 -5.08
N TYR A 208 -12.26 11.16 -6.20
CA TYR A 208 -13.45 10.36 -6.52
C TYR A 208 -13.36 8.92 -6.00
N LEU A 209 -12.14 8.40 -5.71
CA LEU A 209 -11.93 7.03 -5.23
C LEU A 209 -12.82 6.63 -4.03
N PRO A 210 -13.04 7.47 -2.99
CA PRO A 210 -13.91 7.08 -1.89
C PRO A 210 -15.30 6.67 -2.33
N LYS A 211 -15.88 7.43 -3.28
CA LYS A 211 -17.18 7.11 -3.84
C LYS A 211 -17.15 5.81 -4.64
N LEU A 212 -16.16 5.65 -5.53
CA LEU A 212 -16.02 4.43 -6.34
C LEU A 212 -15.87 3.18 -5.48
N VAL A 213 -15.07 3.24 -4.42
CA VAL A 213 -14.88 2.10 -3.50
C VAL A 213 -16.18 1.78 -2.77
N GLY A 214 -16.89 2.78 -2.23
CA GLY A 214 -18.17 2.57 -1.58
C GLY A 214 -19.21 1.97 -2.52
N ASP A 215 -19.38 2.54 -3.70
CA ASP A 215 -20.32 2.03 -4.72
C ASP A 215 -19.97 0.57 -5.12
N THR A 216 -18.68 0.25 -5.29
CA THR A 216 -18.22 -1.09 -5.66
C THR A 216 -18.53 -2.11 -4.57
N LEU A 217 -18.28 -1.78 -3.30
CA LEU A 217 -18.58 -2.67 -2.17
C LEU A 217 -20.07 -3.03 -2.12
N GLU A 218 -20.94 -2.04 -2.29
CA GLU A 218 -22.39 -2.28 -2.29
C GLU A 218 -22.85 -3.09 -3.52
N LEU A 219 -22.40 -2.72 -4.72
CA LEU A 219 -22.78 -3.39 -5.96
C LEU A 219 -22.32 -4.86 -6.02
N CYS A 220 -21.14 -5.16 -5.48
CA CYS A 220 -20.56 -6.50 -5.54
C CYS A 220 -21.01 -7.43 -4.41
N LYS A 221 -21.66 -6.93 -3.36
CA LYS A 221 -21.98 -7.67 -2.13
C LYS A 221 -22.69 -9.00 -2.38
N GLU A 222 -23.75 -8.98 -3.17
CA GLU A 222 -24.55 -10.19 -3.44
C GLU A 222 -23.83 -11.17 -4.39
N SER A 223 -23.11 -10.67 -5.39
CA SER A 223 -22.32 -11.52 -6.29
C SER A 223 -21.18 -12.21 -5.56
N ILE A 224 -20.50 -11.50 -4.64
CA ILE A 224 -19.43 -12.05 -3.81
C ILE A 224 -19.98 -13.16 -2.90
N LYS A 225 -21.13 -12.96 -2.24
CA LYS A 225 -21.77 -14.00 -1.42
C LYS A 225 -22.07 -15.26 -2.21
N LYS A 226 -22.66 -15.11 -3.40
CA LYS A 226 -22.95 -16.26 -4.30
C LYS A 226 -21.68 -17.02 -4.68
N THR A 227 -20.62 -16.27 -5.05
CA THR A 227 -19.33 -16.85 -5.41
C THR A 227 -18.69 -17.56 -4.21
N ALA A 228 -18.74 -16.95 -3.01
CA ALA A 228 -18.20 -17.55 -1.79
C ALA A 228 -18.89 -18.88 -1.44
N VAL A 229 -20.22 -18.94 -1.56
CA VAL A 229 -20.97 -20.19 -1.34
C VAL A 229 -20.59 -21.25 -2.38
N ALA A 230 -20.52 -20.88 -3.66
CA ALA A 230 -20.15 -21.81 -4.73
C ALA A 230 -18.71 -22.35 -4.60
N SER A 231 -17.82 -21.53 -4.00
CA SER A 231 -16.41 -21.88 -3.83
C SER A 231 -16.07 -22.45 -2.44
N SER A 232 -17.04 -22.64 -1.56
CA SER A 232 -16.83 -23.00 -0.15
C SER A 232 -16.13 -24.35 0.08
N LEU A 233 -16.23 -25.26 -0.88
CA LEU A 233 -15.59 -26.59 -0.84
C LEU A 233 -14.37 -26.70 -1.75
N THR A 234 -13.95 -25.60 -2.40
CA THR A 234 -12.82 -25.62 -3.32
C THR A 234 -11.51 -25.76 -2.54
N PRO A 235 -10.67 -26.76 -2.83
CA PRO A 235 -9.43 -27.00 -2.08
C PRO A 235 -8.33 -26.00 -2.44
N SER A 236 -8.42 -25.38 -3.61
CA SER A 236 -7.44 -24.39 -4.10
C SER A 236 -8.12 -23.32 -4.93
N CYS A 237 -7.49 -22.14 -4.99
CA CYS A 237 -7.97 -21.02 -5.79
C CYS A 237 -6.79 -20.31 -6.45
N THR A 238 -6.97 -19.86 -7.69
CA THR A 238 -5.96 -19.09 -8.41
C THR A 238 -6.51 -17.73 -8.82
N PHE A 239 -5.78 -16.69 -8.47
CA PHE A 239 -6.04 -15.32 -8.88
C PHE A 239 -5.13 -14.94 -10.04
N LEU A 240 -5.67 -14.32 -11.05
CA LEU A 240 -4.93 -13.90 -12.25
C LEU A 240 -5.04 -12.40 -12.45
N GLY A 241 -3.91 -11.76 -12.73
CA GLY A 241 -3.86 -10.34 -13.02
C GLY A 241 -2.80 -9.99 -14.05
N ARG A 242 -2.93 -8.82 -14.67
CA ARG A 242 -1.94 -8.27 -15.60
C ARG A 242 -1.65 -6.82 -15.24
N GLN A 243 -0.38 -6.41 -15.29
CA GLN A 243 0.08 -5.07 -14.93
C GLN A 243 -0.45 -4.67 -13.52
N TYR A 244 -1.21 -3.59 -13.40
CA TYR A 244 -1.79 -3.14 -12.12
C TYR A 244 -2.64 -4.20 -11.41
N MET A 245 -3.24 -5.12 -12.15
CA MET A 245 -4.09 -6.18 -11.56
C MET A 245 -3.29 -7.38 -11.07
N TYR A 246 -1.99 -7.52 -11.43
CA TYR A 246 -1.17 -8.60 -10.89
C TYR A 246 -0.90 -8.43 -9.38
N PRO A 247 -0.45 -7.27 -8.89
CA PRO A 247 -0.36 -7.05 -7.44
C PRO A 247 -1.69 -7.25 -6.69
N ILE A 248 -2.81 -6.90 -7.31
CA ILE A 248 -4.14 -7.14 -6.73
C ILE A 248 -4.45 -8.64 -6.68
N ALA A 249 -4.09 -9.39 -7.71
CA ALA A 249 -4.29 -10.85 -7.74
C ALA A 249 -3.51 -11.56 -6.63
N ILE A 250 -2.24 -11.21 -6.42
CA ILE A 250 -1.44 -11.80 -5.32
C ILE A 250 -1.91 -11.34 -3.94
N GLU A 251 -2.41 -10.11 -3.81
CA GLU A 251 -3.01 -9.63 -2.55
C GLU A 251 -4.32 -10.39 -2.25
N GLY A 252 -5.20 -10.58 -3.24
CA GLY A 252 -6.40 -11.39 -3.09
C GLY A 252 -6.09 -12.85 -2.71
N ALA A 253 -5.08 -13.44 -3.32
CA ALA A 253 -4.61 -14.77 -2.96
C ALA A 253 -4.09 -14.82 -1.51
N LEU A 254 -3.34 -13.81 -1.07
CA LEU A 254 -2.88 -13.69 0.31
C LEU A 254 -4.06 -13.62 1.28
N LYS A 255 -5.04 -12.76 1.01
CA LYS A 255 -6.23 -12.60 1.88
C LYS A 255 -7.02 -13.90 2.02
N LEU A 256 -7.27 -14.61 0.94
CA LEU A 256 -8.00 -15.87 0.98
C LEU A 256 -7.21 -16.95 1.74
N LYS A 257 -5.89 -17.00 1.55
CA LYS A 257 -4.99 -17.90 2.29
C LYS A 257 -5.04 -17.64 3.80
N GLU A 258 -4.92 -16.37 4.22
CA GLU A 258 -4.90 -15.98 5.63
C GLU A 258 -6.24 -16.26 6.36
N LEU A 259 -7.35 -16.05 5.65
CA LEU A 259 -8.68 -16.07 6.26
C LEU A 259 -9.40 -17.42 6.15
N CYS A 260 -9.17 -18.14 5.05
CA CYS A 260 -9.89 -19.38 4.75
C CYS A 260 -9.01 -20.62 4.80
N TYR A 261 -7.69 -20.46 4.96
CA TYR A 261 -6.71 -21.56 4.96
C TYR A 261 -6.74 -22.42 3.67
N ILE A 262 -7.26 -21.83 2.57
CA ILE A 262 -7.30 -22.47 1.24
C ILE A 262 -5.95 -22.26 0.56
N SER A 263 -5.46 -23.28 -0.15
CA SER A 263 -4.25 -23.13 -0.98
C SER A 263 -4.52 -22.16 -2.12
N THR A 264 -3.95 -20.95 -2.03
CA THR A 264 -4.22 -19.88 -3.00
C THR A 264 -2.94 -19.35 -3.60
N HIS A 265 -3.01 -19.05 -4.90
CA HIS A 265 -1.88 -18.53 -5.67
C HIS A 265 -2.33 -17.36 -6.54
N GLY A 266 -1.43 -16.38 -6.71
CA GLY A 266 -1.62 -15.26 -7.63
C GLY A 266 -0.56 -15.30 -8.72
N TYR A 267 -0.97 -15.22 -9.99
CA TYR A 267 -0.05 -15.24 -11.13
C TYR A 267 -0.30 -14.09 -12.10
N PRO A 268 0.74 -13.62 -12.78
CA PRO A 268 0.54 -12.84 -13.99
C PRO A 268 -0.24 -13.68 -15.01
N THR A 269 -1.28 -13.13 -15.61
CA THR A 269 -2.16 -13.90 -16.53
C THR A 269 -1.39 -14.60 -17.65
N GLY A 270 -0.29 -13.98 -18.15
CA GLY A 270 0.55 -14.58 -19.18
C GLY A 270 1.31 -15.83 -18.72
N GLU A 271 1.64 -15.92 -17.42
CA GLU A 271 2.38 -17.04 -16.85
C GLU A 271 1.52 -18.28 -16.58
N LEU A 272 0.19 -18.16 -16.67
CA LEU A 272 -0.71 -19.28 -16.42
C LEU A 272 -0.35 -20.52 -17.26
N LYS A 273 -0.05 -20.31 -18.54
CA LYS A 273 0.30 -21.39 -19.49
C LYS A 273 1.71 -21.94 -19.30
N HIS A 274 2.55 -21.33 -18.48
CA HIS A 274 3.93 -21.72 -18.22
C HIS A 274 4.08 -22.56 -16.95
N GLY A 275 3.11 -23.44 -16.68
CA GLY A 275 3.11 -24.38 -15.56
C GLY A 275 1.85 -24.34 -14.70
N PRO A 276 1.43 -23.17 -14.18
CA PRO A 276 0.29 -23.09 -13.25
C PRO A 276 -1.03 -23.69 -13.74
N ILE A 277 -1.27 -23.72 -15.04
CA ILE A 277 -2.45 -24.34 -15.65
C ILE A 277 -2.60 -25.83 -15.27
N ALA A 278 -1.51 -26.52 -14.99
CA ALA A 278 -1.52 -27.93 -14.59
C ALA A 278 -2.29 -28.15 -13.27
N HIS A 279 -2.36 -27.14 -12.40
CA HIS A 279 -3.12 -27.20 -11.15
C HIS A 279 -4.63 -26.92 -11.33
N MET A 280 -5.04 -26.52 -12.53
CA MET A 280 -6.43 -26.20 -12.85
C MET A 280 -7.15 -27.32 -13.59
N CYS A 281 -6.44 -28.41 -13.94
CA CYS A 281 -7.06 -29.58 -14.56
C CYS A 281 -7.96 -30.26 -13.52
N PRO A 282 -9.24 -30.54 -13.84
CA PRO A 282 -10.05 -31.44 -13.03
C PRO A 282 -9.35 -32.81 -13.00
N MET A 283 -9.18 -33.37 -11.80
CA MET A 283 -8.66 -34.72 -11.62
C MET A 283 -9.69 -35.77 -12.13
N TYR A 284 -10.11 -35.64 -13.34
CA TYR A 284 -10.92 -36.66 -14.04
C TYR A 284 -10.23 -36.95 -15.37
N PHE A 285 -9.28 -37.85 -15.33
CA PHE A 285 -8.93 -38.70 -16.44
C PHE A 285 -9.69 -39.99 -16.32
#